data_2fb0d988f515a782013d6a538aa33b02
#
_entry.id   2fb0d988f515a782013d6a538aa33b02
#
_cell.length_a   1.000
_cell.length_b   1.000
_cell.length_c   1.000
_cell.angle_alpha   90.00
_cell.angle_beta   90.00
_cell.angle_gamma   90.00
#
_symmetry.space_group_name_H-M   'P 1'
#
loop_
_entity.id
_entity.type
_entity.pdbx_description
1 polymer ?
#
loop_
_entity_poly.entity_id
_entity_poly.type
_entity_poly.pdbx_seq_one_letter_code
_entity_poly.pdbx_strand_id
1 'polypeptide(L)'
;MKLVLIGDGESPHLLKWARALAAVPGLALYAVSSRGFVDAFEAIVPAERRLVLDTDPRHGGGNVTVLRRLPTLGRWLAEVDADWLHPHYLTSHGTLAWAARRGWRLRAKIAGSAWGSDILVTPQQGRAYRWLTSRVLHACALCTSDSQHMSERMRELGAGEVMTFPFGLEALPKQN
;
A
#
# COMPACT_ATOMS: atom_id res chain seq x y z
N MET A 1 3.10 12.20 -14.16
CA MET A 1 2.76 10.86 -13.65
C MET A 1 1.93 11.01 -12.40
N LYS A 2 0.85 10.24 -12.27
CA LYS A 2 -0.02 10.22 -11.08
C LYS A 2 0.21 8.92 -10.29
N LEU A 3 0.44 9.03 -8.97
CA LEU A 3 0.63 7.89 -8.08
C LEU A 3 -0.31 8.03 -6.88
N VAL A 4 -0.98 6.94 -6.52
CA VAL A 4 -1.85 6.86 -5.34
C VAL A 4 -1.19 5.99 -4.28
N LEU A 5 -0.81 6.58 -3.14
CA LEU A 5 -0.46 5.83 -1.93
C LEU A 5 -1.73 5.27 -1.29
N ILE A 6 -1.72 4.00 -0.88
CA ILE A 6 -2.86 3.35 -0.23
C ILE A 6 -2.36 2.67 1.06
N GLY A 7 -2.79 3.16 2.22
CA GLY A 7 -2.28 2.66 3.48
C GLY A 7 -3.03 3.19 4.70
N ASP A 8 -2.33 3.32 5.80
CA ASP A 8 -2.78 3.98 7.01
C ASP A 8 -2.11 5.35 7.09
N GLY A 9 -2.88 6.43 6.88
CA GLY A 9 -2.38 7.80 6.89
C GLY A 9 -1.92 8.31 8.26
N GLU A 10 -2.18 7.55 9.32
CA GLU A 10 -1.67 7.79 10.66
C GLU A 10 -0.30 7.11 10.89
N SER A 11 0.11 6.23 9.96
CA SER A 11 1.38 5.51 10.06
C SER A 11 2.58 6.40 9.70
N PRO A 12 3.62 6.45 10.56
CA PRO A 12 4.87 7.15 10.22
C PRO A 12 5.55 6.58 8.98
N HIS A 13 5.32 5.32 8.68
CA HIS A 13 5.87 4.68 7.49
C HIS A 13 5.25 5.23 6.20
N LEU A 14 3.92 5.39 6.17
CA LEU A 14 3.26 5.97 4.99
C LEU A 14 3.63 7.44 4.83
N LEU A 15 3.74 8.19 5.93
CA LEU A 15 4.18 9.58 5.93
C LEU A 15 5.58 9.74 5.33
N LYS A 16 6.51 8.85 5.69
CA LYS A 16 7.87 8.85 5.14
C LYS A 16 7.87 8.65 3.62
N TRP A 17 7.09 7.69 3.13
CA TRP A 17 6.92 7.47 1.70
C TRP A 17 6.28 8.67 1.01
N ALA A 18 5.28 9.29 1.64
CA ALA A 18 4.63 10.49 1.10
C ALA A 18 5.62 11.64 0.92
N ARG A 19 6.50 11.89 1.92
CA ARG A 19 7.55 12.91 1.84
C ARG A 19 8.54 12.65 0.71
N ALA A 20 9.01 11.40 0.62
CA ALA A 20 9.97 11.01 -0.42
C ALA A 20 9.38 11.16 -1.83
N LEU A 21 8.14 10.72 -2.03
CA LEU A 21 7.47 10.78 -3.31
C LEU A 21 7.05 12.20 -3.70
N ALA A 22 6.63 13.02 -2.74
CA ALA A 22 6.29 14.42 -3.00
C ALA A 22 7.47 15.26 -3.49
N ALA A 23 8.70 14.85 -3.16
CA ALA A 23 9.93 15.48 -3.63
C ALA A 23 10.30 15.12 -5.08
N VAL A 24 9.59 14.15 -5.70
CA VAL A 24 9.90 13.70 -7.08
C VAL A 24 9.30 14.69 -8.09
N PRO A 25 10.11 15.36 -8.94
CA PRO A 25 9.61 16.29 -9.93
C PRO A 25 8.63 15.65 -10.92
N GLY A 26 7.51 16.31 -11.18
CA GLY A 26 6.50 15.86 -12.14
C GLY A 26 5.62 14.71 -11.63
N LEU A 27 5.72 14.32 -10.35
CA LEU A 27 4.84 13.34 -9.71
C LEU A 27 3.66 14.05 -9.05
N ALA A 28 2.45 13.73 -9.47
CA ALA A 28 1.23 14.13 -8.79
C ALA A 28 0.84 13.03 -7.79
N LEU A 29 1.05 13.33 -6.50
CA LEU A 29 0.79 12.40 -5.41
C LEU A 29 -0.66 12.53 -4.93
N TYR A 30 -1.32 11.38 -4.78
CA TYR A 30 -2.63 11.17 -4.18
C TYR A 30 -2.50 10.19 -3.02
N ALA A 31 -3.44 10.18 -2.10
CA ALA A 31 -3.41 9.25 -0.99
C ALA A 31 -4.79 8.72 -0.59
N VAL A 32 -4.82 7.45 -0.21
CA VAL A 32 -5.98 6.79 0.39
C VAL A 32 -5.56 6.27 1.75
N SER A 33 -6.32 6.64 2.78
CA SER A 33 -6.14 6.09 4.12
C SER A 33 -7.30 5.20 4.54
N SER A 34 -6.98 4.11 5.21
CA SER A 34 -7.99 3.28 5.88
C SER A 34 -8.63 3.98 7.06
N ARG A 35 -7.86 4.77 7.82
CA ARG A 35 -8.31 5.54 8.98
C ARG A 35 -8.43 7.03 8.64
N GLY A 36 -7.59 7.85 9.24
CA GLY A 36 -7.44 9.28 8.98
C GLY A 36 -6.06 9.62 8.41
N PHE A 37 -5.71 10.87 8.49
CA PHE A 37 -4.38 11.36 8.16
C PHE A 37 -3.87 12.22 9.33
N VAL A 38 -2.57 12.12 9.64
CA VAL A 38 -1.93 13.05 10.57
C VAL A 38 -1.73 14.41 9.91
N ASP A 39 -1.69 15.49 10.71
CA ASP A 39 -1.52 16.87 10.22
C ASP A 39 -0.31 17.01 9.28
N ALA A 40 0.80 16.35 9.62
CA ALA A 40 2.01 16.36 8.81
C ALA A 40 1.80 15.76 7.40
N PHE A 41 0.87 14.83 7.24
CA PHE A 41 0.51 14.26 5.95
C PHE A 41 -0.35 15.23 5.14
N GLU A 42 -1.23 15.96 5.80
CA GLU A 42 -2.10 16.96 5.18
C GLU A 42 -1.31 18.11 4.56
N ALA A 43 -0.17 18.46 5.13
CA ALA A 43 0.75 19.45 4.57
C ALA A 43 1.43 19.00 3.25
N ILE A 44 1.47 17.68 2.98
CA ILE A 44 2.15 17.10 1.82
C ILE A 44 1.17 16.83 0.67
N VAL A 45 0.00 16.26 1.00
CA VAL A 45 -1.02 15.89 0.02
C VAL A 45 -2.28 16.71 0.32
N PRO A 46 -2.70 17.62 -0.58
CA PRO A 46 -3.86 18.47 -0.36
C PRO A 46 -5.18 17.68 -0.28
N ALA A 47 -6.18 18.25 0.36
CA ALA A 47 -7.45 17.59 0.69
C ALA A 47 -8.15 16.96 -0.51
N GLU A 48 -8.15 17.65 -1.65
CA GLU A 48 -8.77 17.20 -2.90
C GLU A 48 -8.08 16.00 -3.55
N ARG A 49 -6.89 15.63 -3.06
CA ARG A 49 -6.12 14.44 -3.49
C ARG A 49 -6.10 13.33 -2.45
N ARG A 50 -6.95 13.44 -1.44
CA ARG A 50 -7.03 12.46 -0.36
C ARG A 50 -8.39 11.80 -0.30
N LEU A 51 -8.41 10.50 0.03
CA LEU A 51 -9.62 9.74 0.35
C LEU A 51 -9.44 9.05 1.70
N VAL A 52 -10.38 9.24 2.60
CA VAL A 52 -10.50 8.48 3.86
C VAL A 52 -11.56 7.41 3.69
N LEU A 53 -11.23 6.15 4.00
CA LEU A 53 -12.16 5.03 3.93
C LEU A 53 -12.95 4.84 5.24
N ASP A 54 -12.50 5.48 6.31
CA ASP A 54 -13.11 5.39 7.65
C ASP A 54 -13.32 3.93 8.08
N THR A 55 -12.21 3.20 8.13
CA THR A 55 -12.17 1.80 8.54
C THR A 55 -11.00 1.57 9.49
N ASP A 56 -11.10 0.53 10.32
CA ASP A 56 -10.00 0.09 11.19
C ASP A 56 -9.53 -1.31 10.76
N PRO A 57 -8.57 -1.42 9.83
CA PRO A 57 -8.09 -2.71 9.37
C PRO A 57 -7.33 -3.45 10.49
N ARG A 58 -7.72 -4.68 10.75
CA ARG A 58 -7.04 -5.55 11.72
C ARG A 58 -5.85 -6.22 11.05
N HIS A 59 -4.69 -6.15 11.69
CA HIS A 59 -3.45 -6.78 11.19
C HIS A 59 -3.50 -8.31 11.14
N GLY A 60 -4.41 -8.94 11.88
CA GLY A 60 -4.58 -10.39 11.95
C GLY A 60 -5.57 -11.02 10.95
N GLY A 61 -6.13 -10.23 10.01
CA GLY A 61 -7.14 -10.73 9.06
C GLY A 61 -8.58 -10.42 9.48
N GLY A 62 -9.56 -10.83 8.67
CA GLY A 62 -11.00 -10.58 8.94
C GLY A 62 -11.50 -9.18 8.53
N ASN A 63 -10.84 -8.55 7.56
CA ASN A 63 -11.10 -7.18 7.11
C ASN A 63 -12.35 -7.03 6.20
N VAL A 64 -13.47 -7.70 6.54
CA VAL A 64 -14.71 -7.60 5.75
C VAL A 64 -15.25 -6.16 5.70
N THR A 65 -15.07 -5.40 6.78
CA THR A 65 -15.46 -3.98 6.85
C THR A 65 -14.69 -3.13 5.84
N VAL A 66 -13.42 -3.43 5.64
CA VAL A 66 -12.57 -2.76 4.65
C VAL A 66 -13.05 -3.07 3.22
N LEU A 67 -13.49 -4.31 2.96
CA LEU A 67 -14.05 -4.69 1.65
C LEU A 67 -15.35 -3.97 1.31
N ARG A 68 -16.15 -3.57 2.31
CA ARG A 68 -17.36 -2.77 2.10
C ARG A 68 -17.07 -1.39 1.50
N ARG A 69 -15.85 -0.87 1.68
CA ARG A 69 -15.40 0.41 1.12
C ARG A 69 -14.84 0.28 -0.29
N LEU A 70 -14.75 -0.93 -0.82
CA LEU A 70 -14.23 -1.18 -2.16
C LEU A 70 -14.96 -0.39 -3.27
N PRO A 71 -16.31 -0.24 -3.26
CA PRO A 71 -16.98 0.58 -4.27
C PRO A 71 -16.61 2.06 -4.22
N THR A 72 -16.44 2.62 -3.02
CA THR A 72 -15.99 4.01 -2.82
C THR A 72 -14.57 4.18 -3.35
N LEU A 73 -13.65 3.29 -2.95
CA LEU A 73 -12.27 3.29 -3.42
C LEU A 73 -12.19 3.15 -4.95
N GLY A 74 -12.92 2.18 -5.52
CA GLY A 74 -12.85 1.89 -6.94
C GLY A 74 -13.33 3.05 -7.82
N ARG A 75 -14.42 3.73 -7.44
CA ARG A 75 -14.91 4.92 -8.14
C ARG A 75 -13.91 6.07 -8.07
N TRP A 76 -13.42 6.37 -6.87
CA TRP A 76 -12.44 7.44 -6.68
C TRP A 76 -11.14 7.18 -7.46
N LEU A 77 -10.63 5.94 -7.46
CA LEU A 77 -9.46 5.56 -8.24
C LEU A 77 -9.69 5.68 -9.75
N ALA A 78 -10.91 5.39 -10.22
CA ALA A 78 -11.28 5.56 -11.63
C ALA A 78 -11.32 7.05 -12.02
N GLU A 79 -11.79 7.95 -11.13
CA GLU A 79 -11.79 9.40 -11.34
C GLU A 79 -10.36 9.98 -11.35
N VAL A 80 -9.49 9.51 -10.45
CA VAL A 80 -8.07 9.92 -10.39
C VAL A 80 -7.35 9.53 -11.68
N ASP A 81 -7.65 8.36 -12.24
CA ASP A 81 -6.98 7.78 -13.42
C ASP A 81 -5.45 7.78 -13.23
N ALA A 82 -5.00 7.06 -12.20
CA ALA A 82 -3.61 7.02 -11.81
C ALA A 82 -2.77 6.10 -12.70
N ASP A 83 -1.48 6.41 -12.84
CA ASP A 83 -0.50 5.53 -13.49
C ASP A 83 -0.07 4.40 -12.55
N TRP A 84 0.01 4.69 -11.24
CA TRP A 84 0.46 3.75 -10.24
C TRP A 84 -0.43 3.76 -8.98
N LEU A 85 -0.70 2.56 -8.46
CA LEU A 85 -1.23 2.32 -7.12
C LEU A 85 -0.11 1.77 -6.26
N HIS A 86 0.15 2.39 -5.11
CA HIS A 86 1.20 1.98 -4.20
C HIS A 86 0.61 1.57 -2.84
N PRO A 87 0.06 0.35 -2.72
CA PRO A 87 -0.45 -0.15 -1.47
C PRO A 87 0.68 -0.54 -0.52
N HIS A 88 0.52 -0.15 0.73
CA HIS A 88 1.33 -0.55 1.86
C HIS A 88 0.57 -1.59 2.68
N TYR A 89 1.24 -2.65 3.11
CA TYR A 89 0.63 -3.79 3.77
C TYR A 89 -0.26 -4.63 2.82
N LEU A 90 0.35 -5.62 2.18
CA LEU A 90 -0.21 -6.29 1.00
C LEU A 90 -1.44 -7.14 1.26
N THR A 91 -1.59 -7.70 2.47
CA THR A 91 -2.76 -8.54 2.82
C THR A 91 -4.04 -7.74 3.09
N SER A 92 -3.95 -6.43 3.32
CA SER A 92 -5.10 -5.54 3.48
C SER A 92 -5.20 -4.54 2.32
N HIS A 93 -4.37 -3.52 2.33
CA HIS A 93 -4.39 -2.45 1.32
C HIS A 93 -4.00 -2.96 -0.08
N GLY A 94 -3.08 -3.94 -0.16
CA GLY A 94 -2.75 -4.61 -1.41
C GLY A 94 -3.94 -5.35 -2.00
N THR A 95 -4.71 -6.05 -1.16
CA THR A 95 -5.95 -6.73 -1.58
C THR A 95 -6.98 -5.73 -2.09
N LEU A 96 -7.15 -4.58 -1.42
CA LEU A 96 -8.05 -3.52 -1.88
C LEU A 96 -7.62 -2.94 -3.23
N ALA A 97 -6.34 -2.62 -3.40
CA ALA A 97 -5.79 -2.10 -4.64
C ALA A 97 -5.98 -3.10 -5.80
N TRP A 98 -5.67 -4.37 -5.57
CA TRP A 98 -5.86 -5.45 -6.54
C TRP A 98 -7.33 -5.62 -6.92
N ALA A 99 -8.24 -5.67 -5.95
CA ALA A 99 -9.67 -5.84 -6.16
C ALA A 99 -10.28 -4.62 -6.89
N ALA A 100 -9.91 -3.40 -6.51
CA ALA A 100 -10.35 -2.17 -7.17
C ALA A 100 -9.86 -2.13 -8.62
N ARG A 101 -8.55 -2.38 -8.84
CA ARG A 101 -7.98 -2.42 -10.18
C ARG A 101 -8.74 -3.40 -11.09
N ARG A 102 -9.06 -4.58 -10.59
CA ARG A 102 -9.77 -5.61 -11.36
C ARG A 102 -11.24 -5.26 -11.57
N GLY A 103 -11.94 -4.82 -10.52
CA GLY A 103 -13.37 -4.52 -10.55
C GLY A 103 -13.73 -3.30 -11.42
N TRP A 104 -12.88 -2.28 -11.41
CA TRP A 104 -13.06 -1.05 -12.18
C TRP A 104 -12.21 -0.99 -13.45
N ARG A 105 -11.51 -2.07 -13.78
CA ARG A 105 -10.65 -2.19 -15.00
C ARG A 105 -9.62 -1.05 -15.10
N LEU A 106 -9.04 -0.66 -13.95
CA LEU A 106 -8.06 0.41 -13.91
C LEU A 106 -6.78 0.03 -14.66
N ARG A 107 -6.20 0.97 -15.40
CA ARG A 107 -4.94 0.76 -16.15
C ARG A 107 -3.71 0.83 -15.26
N ALA A 108 -3.84 1.41 -14.07
CA ALA A 108 -2.76 1.60 -13.12
C ALA A 108 -1.95 0.33 -12.87
N LYS A 109 -0.64 0.45 -12.81
CA LYS A 109 0.26 -0.59 -12.31
C LYS A 109 0.22 -0.60 -10.78
N ILE A 110 0.58 -1.73 -10.16
CA ILE A 110 0.67 -1.84 -8.71
C ILE A 110 2.14 -1.96 -8.31
N ALA A 111 2.58 -1.08 -7.41
CA ALA A 111 3.86 -1.18 -6.71
C ALA A 111 3.56 -1.51 -5.24
N GLY A 112 3.76 -2.75 -4.81
CA GLY A 112 3.35 -3.21 -3.49
C GLY A 112 4.47 -3.16 -2.46
N SER A 113 4.27 -2.49 -1.30
CA SER A 113 5.24 -2.48 -0.19
C SER A 113 4.84 -3.45 0.91
N ALA A 114 5.74 -4.41 1.21
CA ALA A 114 5.60 -5.35 2.31
C ALA A 114 6.17 -4.78 3.61
N TRP A 115 5.57 -5.15 4.75
CA TRP A 115 5.92 -4.63 6.08
C TRP A 115 6.23 -5.72 7.11
N GLY A 116 6.32 -6.97 6.69
CA GLY A 116 6.70 -8.11 7.52
C GLY A 116 5.55 -9.09 7.75
N SER A 117 4.64 -8.82 8.67
CA SER A 117 3.57 -9.79 9.02
C SER A 117 2.63 -10.13 7.87
N ASP A 118 2.45 -9.23 6.93
CA ASP A 118 1.66 -9.45 5.71
C ASP A 118 2.28 -10.51 4.77
N ILE A 119 3.57 -10.76 4.88
CA ILE A 119 4.29 -11.77 4.09
C ILE A 119 4.75 -12.95 4.95
N LEU A 120 5.26 -12.67 6.16
CA LEU A 120 5.90 -13.68 6.99
C LEU A 120 4.90 -14.42 7.90
N VAL A 121 3.74 -13.85 8.20
CA VAL A 121 2.77 -14.40 9.14
C VAL A 121 1.44 -14.74 8.47
N THR A 122 0.78 -13.76 7.87
CA THR A 122 -0.60 -13.91 7.36
C THR A 122 -0.75 -15.05 6.34
N PRO A 123 0.15 -15.27 5.37
CA PRO A 123 0.02 -16.39 4.43
C PRO A 123 0.12 -17.78 5.06
N GLN A 124 0.63 -17.86 6.30
CA GLN A 124 0.76 -19.12 7.05
C GLN A 124 -0.50 -19.46 7.86
N GLN A 125 -1.42 -18.52 8.05
CA GLN A 125 -2.66 -18.71 8.79
C GLN A 125 -3.69 -19.60 8.06
N GLY A 126 -3.49 -19.86 6.75
CA GLY A 126 -4.35 -20.75 6.00
C GLY A 126 -4.22 -20.63 4.48
N ARG A 127 -4.75 -21.64 3.78
CA ARG A 127 -4.66 -21.73 2.31
C ARG A 127 -5.32 -20.55 1.61
N ALA A 128 -6.42 -20.01 2.14
CA ALA A 128 -7.12 -18.86 1.58
C ALA A 128 -6.27 -17.58 1.66
N TYR A 129 -5.64 -17.32 2.81
CA TYR A 129 -4.72 -16.18 2.98
C TYR A 129 -3.51 -16.30 2.07
N ARG A 130 -2.90 -17.49 1.98
CA ARG A 130 -1.78 -17.73 1.08
C ARG A 130 -2.16 -17.50 -0.38
N TRP A 131 -3.31 -18.02 -0.80
CA TRP A 131 -3.82 -17.81 -2.15
C TRP A 131 -4.04 -16.32 -2.46
N LEU A 132 -4.69 -15.59 -1.54
CA LEU A 132 -4.96 -14.17 -1.72
C LEU A 132 -3.67 -13.34 -1.80
N THR A 133 -2.73 -13.57 -0.87
CA THR A 133 -1.42 -12.91 -0.90
C THR A 133 -0.68 -13.18 -2.21
N SER A 134 -0.67 -14.42 -2.66
CA SER A 134 -0.06 -14.80 -3.94
C SER A 134 -0.73 -14.06 -5.12
N ARG A 135 -2.05 -13.92 -5.13
CA ARG A 135 -2.76 -13.17 -6.18
C ARG A 135 -2.40 -11.68 -6.20
N VAL A 136 -2.27 -11.08 -5.03
CA VAL A 136 -1.83 -9.69 -4.91
C VAL A 136 -0.41 -9.51 -5.41
N LEU A 137 0.52 -10.38 -4.98
CA LEU A 137 1.92 -10.35 -5.40
C LEU A 137 2.10 -10.53 -6.91
N HIS A 138 1.38 -11.47 -7.52
CA HIS A 138 1.39 -11.65 -8.98
C HIS A 138 0.83 -10.46 -9.75
N ALA A 139 -0.05 -9.69 -9.14
CA ALA A 139 -0.63 -8.50 -9.78
C ALA A 139 0.27 -7.25 -9.66
N CYS A 140 1.26 -7.29 -8.77
CA CYS A 140 2.24 -6.21 -8.64
C CYS A 140 3.23 -6.23 -9.81
N ALA A 141 3.42 -5.09 -10.45
CA ALA A 141 4.48 -4.89 -11.42
C ALA A 141 5.86 -4.73 -10.73
N LEU A 142 5.84 -4.28 -9.48
CA LEU A 142 7.00 -4.10 -8.62
C LEU A 142 6.59 -4.34 -7.17
N CYS A 143 7.46 -4.97 -6.40
CA CYS A 143 7.31 -5.07 -4.94
C CYS A 143 8.52 -4.44 -4.25
N THR A 144 8.34 -3.93 -3.02
CA THR A 144 9.42 -3.47 -2.17
C THR A 144 9.44 -4.21 -0.84
N SER A 145 10.64 -4.42 -0.31
CA SER A 145 10.92 -5.15 0.91
C SER A 145 12.12 -4.53 1.63
N ASP A 146 12.16 -4.60 2.96
CA ASP A 146 13.25 -4.10 3.79
C ASP A 146 14.33 -5.13 4.09
N SER A 147 14.13 -6.41 3.73
CA SER A 147 15.08 -7.49 4.00
C SER A 147 15.14 -8.55 2.91
N GLN A 148 16.29 -9.19 2.77
CA GLN A 148 16.49 -10.30 1.83
C GLN A 148 15.56 -11.48 2.14
N HIS A 149 15.43 -11.84 3.42
CA HIS A 149 14.54 -12.92 3.85
C HIS A 149 13.09 -12.68 3.42
N MET A 150 12.57 -11.45 3.61
CA MET A 150 11.22 -11.12 3.17
C MET A 150 11.10 -11.12 1.64
N SER A 151 12.11 -10.63 0.93
CA SER A 151 12.14 -10.64 -0.54
C SER A 151 12.11 -12.05 -1.12
N GLU A 152 12.86 -12.97 -0.54
CA GLU A 152 12.84 -14.39 -0.92
C GLU A 152 11.46 -14.98 -0.71
N ARG A 153 10.86 -14.71 0.46
CA ARG A 153 9.52 -15.18 0.76
C ARG A 153 8.45 -14.62 -0.17
N MET A 154 8.57 -13.35 -0.57
CA MET A 154 7.68 -12.74 -1.56
C MET A 154 7.81 -13.43 -2.93
N ARG A 155 9.02 -13.76 -3.38
CA ARG A 155 9.25 -14.50 -4.63
C ARG A 155 8.66 -15.91 -4.57
N GLU A 156 8.84 -16.62 -3.46
CA GLU A 156 8.21 -17.93 -3.24
C GLU A 156 6.67 -17.88 -3.30
N LEU A 157 6.08 -16.77 -2.89
CA LEU A 157 4.65 -16.52 -2.96
C LEU A 157 4.19 -16.01 -4.33
N GLY A 158 5.12 -15.76 -5.25
CA GLY A 158 4.83 -15.41 -6.64
C GLY A 158 5.03 -13.95 -7.01
N ALA A 159 5.76 -13.17 -6.22
CA ALA A 159 6.21 -11.85 -6.65
C ALA A 159 7.20 -11.97 -7.83
N GLY A 160 7.02 -11.13 -8.84
CA GLY A 160 7.96 -11.01 -9.96
C GLY A 160 9.19 -10.21 -9.53
N GLU A 161 9.15 -8.91 -9.75
CA GLU A 161 10.24 -8.00 -9.38
C GLU A 161 10.12 -7.58 -7.92
N VAL A 162 11.19 -7.73 -7.14
CA VAL A 162 11.27 -7.29 -5.73
C VAL A 162 12.53 -6.48 -5.53
N MET A 163 12.37 -5.19 -5.23
CA MET A 163 13.45 -4.30 -4.80
C MET A 163 13.63 -4.44 -3.29
N THR A 164 14.85 -4.74 -2.87
CA THR A 164 15.22 -4.88 -1.46
C THR A 164 16.09 -3.71 -1.04
N PHE A 165 15.64 -2.94 -0.06
CA PHE A 165 16.41 -1.87 0.54
C PHE A 165 15.91 -1.57 1.96
N PRO A 166 16.79 -1.20 2.90
CA PRO A 166 16.38 -0.85 4.25
C PRO A 166 15.54 0.45 4.21
N PHE A 167 14.38 0.45 4.86
CA PHE A 167 13.51 1.62 4.88
C PHE A 167 14.03 2.76 5.75
N GLY A 168 15.16 2.59 6.41
CA GLY A 168 15.94 3.62 7.10
C GLY A 168 15.16 4.48 8.12
N LEU A 169 15.87 5.35 8.81
CA LEU A 169 15.31 6.40 9.66
C LEU A 169 15.34 7.74 8.91
N GLU A 170 14.39 8.63 9.17
CA GLU A 170 14.41 9.99 8.61
C GLU A 170 15.52 10.85 9.21
N ALA A 171 15.82 10.62 10.50
CA ALA A 171 16.92 11.22 11.21
C ALA A 171 17.42 10.28 12.31
N LEU A 172 18.71 10.32 12.59
CA LEU A 172 19.26 9.65 13.78
C LEU A 172 18.77 10.37 15.04
N PRO A 173 18.42 9.64 16.11
CA PRO A 173 18.15 10.25 17.40
C PRO A 173 19.36 11.11 17.82
N LYS A 174 19.12 12.33 18.28
CA LYS A 174 20.20 13.12 18.89
C LYS A 174 20.68 12.35 20.12
N GLN A 175 21.97 12.02 20.16
CA GLN A 175 22.59 11.50 21.37
C GLN A 175 22.59 12.64 22.39
N ASN A 176 21.92 12.44 23.51
CA ASN A 176 22.00 13.33 24.67
C ASN A 176 23.31 13.08 25.43
#